data_8302637825d94788364e5cbfe82eeb2f
#
_entry.id   8302637825d94788364e5cbfe82eeb2f
#
_cell.length_a   1.000
_cell.length_b   1.000
_cell.length_c   1.000
_cell.angle_alpha   90.00
_cell.angle_beta   90.00
_cell.angle_gamma   90.00
#
_symmetry.space_group_name_H-M   'P 1'
#
loop_
_entity.id
_entity.type
_entity.pdbx_description
1 polymer ?
#
loop_
_entity_poly.entity_id
_entity_poly.type
_entity_poly.pdbx_seq_one_letter_code
_entity_poly.pdbx_strand_id
1 'polypeptide(L)'
;MSSNVKRLNRREFLQKTAAAGAVMSLSPLARLSHAQSPSRNRVTVAHGVGVYSLNPYAVTTSPIQGAWGSVMEALIDADYDKRGYRGLLAESWEMKGNRLQFKLRKGVRFHDGTSFTSKDVVASYKRILNDKQSLMAPSLQNIKEMETPDDLTVILTLKKVDATALEDLNNRPIMKQAAAEKMGEADNPPIGTGPFKFVSWDRSGQFVIRRNENYWGEAPKIDEIIYKVIQEDAARIAALEAGQADLISNIPPHEVARLKSNPRLRVQPVQGLRPIFLVLSPAYKPLDNPKVRRAITQAIDRDRIIKHILEGNAYPLSGLLSPQVFGYEPSAKAYPHDPEKAKQLLIEAGFANGFEIDYYSPTGRYPKDREIAQVIVEQLSKVGIKANLKTPEWSIFNTDYKNGKYPIYLTGRGSLTDADALFQQYFRSGTTKRVLGYINPKLDEILDAEQQTFDTKKREKLLWDAHKIILEDAPAVPLWNSMDIYAHRADLVWTAPPDEKVQLKQASFKAK
;
A
#
# COMPACT_ATOMS: atom_id res chain seq x y z
N MET A 1 51.20 24.36 -36.44
CA MET A 1 51.10 23.33 -37.50
C MET A 1 49.60 23.10 -37.70
N SER A 2 49.06 23.57 -38.81
CA SER A 2 47.69 23.65 -39.21
C SER A 2 47.35 22.35 -39.97
N SER A 3 46.35 21.57 -39.55
CA SER A 3 45.80 20.43 -40.31
C SER A 3 44.39 20.78 -40.82
N ASN A 4 44.37 21.03 -42.16
CA ASN A 4 43.14 21.21 -42.95
C ASN A 4 42.30 19.92 -43.00
N VAL A 5 41.08 19.94 -42.52
CA VAL A 5 40.05 18.92 -42.75
C VAL A 5 39.17 19.45 -43.90
N LYS A 6 39.31 18.87 -45.13
CA LYS A 6 38.43 19.13 -46.27
C LYS A 6 37.06 18.47 -46.02
N ARG A 7 36.01 19.32 -46.02
CA ARG A 7 34.60 18.90 -46.06
C ARG A 7 34.26 18.37 -47.47
N LEU A 8 33.90 17.11 -47.56
CA LEU A 8 33.33 16.46 -48.75
C LEU A 8 31.89 16.95 -49.00
N ASN A 9 31.62 17.29 -50.24
CA ASN A 9 30.34 17.84 -50.72
C ASN A 9 29.35 16.69 -51.03
N ARG A 10 28.08 16.90 -50.76
CA ARG A 10 26.97 15.94 -50.87
C ARG A 10 26.83 15.25 -52.25
N ARG A 11 27.42 15.83 -53.30
CA ARG A 11 27.41 15.34 -54.68
C ARG A 11 28.45 14.24 -54.95
N GLU A 12 29.56 14.23 -54.24
CA GLU A 12 30.61 13.24 -54.36
C GLU A 12 30.30 11.93 -53.58
N PHE A 13 29.38 12.00 -52.59
CA PHE A 13 28.95 10.80 -51.85
C PHE A 13 27.97 9.95 -52.68
N LEU A 14 27.21 10.55 -53.62
CA LEU A 14 26.19 9.82 -54.42
C LEU A 14 26.77 9.21 -55.69
N GLN A 15 27.99 9.52 -56.11
CA GLN A 15 28.64 8.97 -57.33
C GLN A 15 29.53 7.73 -57.06
N LYS A 16 29.78 7.38 -55.83
CA LYS A 16 30.62 6.21 -55.47
C LYS A 16 29.85 4.97 -55.05
N THR A 17 28.50 4.97 -55.11
CA THR A 17 27.67 3.82 -54.76
C THR A 17 27.02 3.09 -55.95
N ALA A 18 27.47 3.37 -57.17
CA ALA A 18 26.88 2.77 -58.37
C ALA A 18 27.93 1.99 -59.19
N ALA A 19 28.67 1.05 -58.59
CA ALA A 19 29.43 0.06 -59.37
C ALA A 19 29.97 -1.08 -58.44
N ALA A 20 29.10 -2.01 -58.04
CA ALA A 20 29.48 -3.37 -57.65
C ALA A 20 28.20 -4.23 -57.65
N GLY A 21 27.75 -4.56 -58.86
CA GLY A 21 26.83 -5.65 -59.03
C GLY A 21 27.61 -6.94 -59.18
N ALA A 22 27.22 -7.98 -58.51
CA ALA A 22 27.07 -9.32 -58.98
C ALA A 22 27.34 -10.36 -57.88
N VAL A 23 26.47 -11.34 -57.94
CA VAL A 23 26.52 -12.69 -57.36
C VAL A 23 26.18 -12.82 -55.90
N MET A 24 24.88 -12.91 -55.65
CA MET A 24 24.31 -13.51 -54.44
C MET A 24 24.09 -15.00 -54.62
N SER A 25 24.90 -15.79 -53.94
CA SER A 25 24.58 -17.18 -53.61
C SER A 25 23.50 -17.16 -52.50
N LEU A 26 22.33 -17.68 -52.82
CA LEU A 26 21.23 -17.90 -51.91
C LEU A 26 21.59 -18.96 -50.86
N SER A 27 21.96 -18.54 -49.65
CA SER A 27 21.90 -19.41 -48.47
C SER A 27 20.64 -19.06 -47.73
N PRO A 28 19.75 -20.00 -47.37
CA PRO A 28 18.60 -19.76 -46.58
C PRO A 28 19.04 -19.64 -45.10
N LEU A 29 19.35 -18.43 -44.67
CA LEU A 29 19.33 -18.12 -43.24
C LEU A 29 17.89 -18.19 -42.76
N ALA A 30 17.52 -19.37 -42.27
CA ALA A 30 16.38 -19.58 -41.46
C ALA A 30 16.52 -18.67 -40.22
N ARG A 31 15.98 -17.47 -40.30
CA ARG A 31 15.64 -16.67 -39.09
C ARG A 31 14.57 -17.43 -38.35
N LEU A 32 14.99 -18.23 -37.38
CA LEU A 32 14.12 -18.62 -36.27
C LEU A 32 13.70 -17.39 -35.53
N SER A 33 12.78 -16.62 -36.13
CA SER A 33 11.91 -15.75 -35.33
C SER A 33 11.06 -16.70 -34.50
N HIS A 34 11.43 -16.92 -33.26
CA HIS A 34 10.51 -17.40 -32.27
C HIS A 34 9.45 -16.28 -32.07
N ALA A 35 8.52 -16.18 -33.02
CA ALA A 35 7.24 -15.60 -32.78
C ALA A 35 6.59 -16.54 -31.77
N GLN A 36 6.80 -16.29 -30.47
CA GLN A 36 5.97 -16.85 -29.42
C GLN A 36 4.55 -16.49 -29.79
N SER A 37 3.75 -17.46 -30.17
CA SER A 37 2.30 -17.31 -30.26
C SER A 37 1.86 -16.65 -28.97
N PRO A 38 1.11 -15.53 -28.99
CA PRO A 38 0.69 -14.87 -27.77
C PRO A 38 -0.05 -15.91 -26.94
N SER A 39 0.47 -16.25 -25.78
CA SER A 39 -0.17 -17.22 -24.89
C SER A 39 -1.56 -16.68 -24.62
N ARG A 40 -2.60 -17.45 -24.85
CA ARG A 40 -4.02 -17.04 -24.69
C ARG A 40 -4.34 -16.57 -23.26
N ASN A 41 -3.45 -16.85 -22.31
CA ASN A 41 -3.62 -16.61 -20.88
C ASN A 41 -2.56 -15.66 -20.28
N ARG A 42 -2.15 -14.64 -21.03
CA ARG A 42 -1.26 -13.57 -20.50
C ARG A 42 -2.10 -12.37 -20.05
N VAL A 43 -1.71 -11.75 -18.94
CA VAL A 43 -2.32 -10.52 -18.41
C VAL A 43 -1.26 -9.45 -18.22
N THR A 44 -1.49 -8.28 -18.79
CA THR A 44 -0.70 -7.06 -18.54
C THR A 44 -1.41 -6.19 -17.53
N VAL A 45 -0.77 -5.96 -16.38
CA VAL A 45 -1.24 -5.08 -15.31
C VAL A 45 -0.46 -3.78 -15.36
N ALA A 46 -1.15 -2.63 -15.48
CA ALA A 46 -0.48 -1.32 -15.45
C ALA A 46 -0.82 -0.55 -14.18
N HIS A 47 0.23 -0.10 -13.49
CA HIS A 47 0.17 0.71 -12.28
C HIS A 47 0.88 2.05 -12.47
N GLY A 48 0.56 3.05 -11.64
CA GLY A 48 1.31 4.31 -11.59
C GLY A 48 2.70 4.18 -10.97
N VAL A 49 2.94 3.09 -10.24
CA VAL A 49 4.22 2.75 -9.63
C VAL A 49 4.61 1.31 -10.01
N GLY A 50 5.89 1.03 -10.15
CA GLY A 50 6.37 -0.30 -10.54
C GLY A 50 7.47 -0.82 -9.63
N VAL A 51 7.86 -2.06 -9.86
CA VAL A 51 8.97 -2.68 -9.14
C VAL A 51 10.26 -1.91 -9.46
N TYR A 52 10.83 -1.30 -8.44
CA TYR A 52 12.06 -0.50 -8.55
C TYR A 52 13.28 -1.17 -7.89
N SER A 53 13.08 -2.33 -7.27
CA SER A 53 14.14 -3.09 -6.60
C SER A 53 13.86 -4.58 -6.68
N LEU A 54 14.89 -5.37 -6.97
CA LEU A 54 14.85 -6.83 -6.81
C LEU A 54 14.99 -7.29 -5.35
N ASN A 55 15.28 -6.36 -4.43
CA ASN A 55 15.20 -6.63 -2.98
C ASN A 55 13.75 -6.45 -2.50
N PRO A 56 12.99 -7.53 -2.23
CA PRO A 56 11.60 -7.43 -1.79
C PRO A 56 11.45 -6.77 -0.41
N TYR A 57 12.51 -6.74 0.38
CA TYR A 57 12.51 -6.13 1.71
C TYR A 57 12.74 -4.61 1.69
N ALA A 58 13.21 -4.08 0.55
CA ALA A 58 13.40 -2.63 0.35
C ALA A 58 12.13 -1.93 -0.14
N VAL A 59 10.98 -2.61 -0.20
CA VAL A 59 9.72 -2.06 -0.73
C VAL A 59 8.58 -2.19 0.27
N THR A 60 7.78 -1.12 0.40
CA THR A 60 6.59 -1.09 1.27
C THR A 60 5.33 -0.62 0.54
N THR A 61 5.43 -0.32 -0.76
CA THR A 61 4.31 0.12 -1.59
C THR A 61 3.42 -1.06 -1.96
N SER A 62 2.13 -1.02 -1.63
CA SER A 62 1.19 -2.15 -1.79
C SER A 62 1.16 -2.78 -3.20
N PRO A 63 1.09 -2.03 -4.32
CA PRO A 63 1.12 -2.64 -5.66
C PRO A 63 2.39 -3.46 -5.91
N ILE A 64 3.55 -2.99 -5.44
CA ILE A 64 4.83 -3.69 -5.60
C ILE A 64 4.87 -4.93 -4.69
N GLN A 65 4.36 -4.82 -3.46
CA GLN A 65 4.20 -5.97 -2.56
C GLN A 65 3.27 -7.04 -3.16
N GLY A 66 2.22 -6.65 -3.90
CA GLY A 66 1.34 -7.57 -4.63
C GLY A 66 2.08 -8.36 -5.71
N ALA A 67 2.94 -7.69 -6.49
CA ALA A 67 3.77 -8.34 -7.51
C ALA A 67 4.75 -9.33 -6.86
N TRP A 68 5.48 -8.92 -5.81
CA TRP A 68 6.38 -9.81 -5.07
C TRP A 68 5.65 -10.93 -4.32
N GLY A 69 4.46 -10.68 -3.75
CA GLY A 69 3.64 -11.70 -3.10
C GLY A 69 3.14 -12.80 -4.05
N SER A 70 3.12 -12.53 -5.36
CA SER A 70 2.87 -13.55 -6.38
C SER A 70 4.06 -14.50 -6.58
N VAL A 71 5.29 -14.08 -6.22
CA VAL A 71 6.54 -14.86 -6.33
C VAL A 71 6.95 -15.47 -5.00
N MET A 72 6.79 -14.71 -3.91
CA MET A 72 7.24 -15.11 -2.57
C MET A 72 6.11 -14.99 -1.56
N GLU A 73 5.80 -16.08 -0.90
CA GLU A 73 4.77 -16.11 0.13
C GLU A 73 5.34 -15.81 1.51
N ALA A 74 4.49 -15.33 2.41
CA ALA A 74 4.78 -15.15 3.83
C ALA A 74 4.26 -16.36 4.64
N LEU A 75 4.51 -16.39 5.95
CA LEU A 75 3.91 -17.39 6.83
C LEU A 75 2.39 -17.26 6.90
N ILE A 76 1.92 -16.02 6.97
CA ILE A 76 0.51 -15.65 7.10
C ILE A 76 0.19 -14.47 6.18
N ASP A 77 -1.08 -14.28 5.90
CA ASP A 77 -1.63 -13.16 5.15
C ASP A 77 -2.88 -12.61 5.85
N ALA A 78 -3.21 -11.35 5.61
CA ALA A 78 -4.42 -10.74 6.13
C ALA A 78 -5.68 -11.43 5.58
N ASP A 79 -6.67 -11.62 6.44
CA ASP A 79 -8.02 -12.10 6.11
C ASP A 79 -9.01 -10.97 6.43
N TYR A 80 -9.27 -10.12 5.45
CA TYR A 80 -10.11 -8.93 5.63
C TYR A 80 -11.58 -9.29 5.88
N ASP A 81 -12.06 -10.45 5.43
CA ASP A 81 -13.42 -10.93 5.68
C ASP A 81 -13.61 -11.33 7.15
N LYS A 82 -12.57 -11.92 7.74
CA LYS A 82 -12.56 -12.36 9.15
C LYS A 82 -11.93 -11.35 10.10
N ARG A 83 -11.42 -10.21 9.59
CA ARG A 83 -10.69 -9.20 10.37
C ARG A 83 -9.53 -9.82 11.16
N GLY A 84 -8.69 -10.59 10.50
CA GLY A 84 -7.61 -11.32 11.14
C GLY A 84 -6.59 -11.85 10.13
N TYR A 85 -6.09 -13.04 10.35
CA TYR A 85 -5.03 -13.64 9.52
C TYR A 85 -5.41 -15.05 9.08
N ARG A 86 -4.94 -15.41 7.89
CA ARG A 86 -4.99 -16.79 7.35
C ARG A 86 -3.58 -17.33 7.15
N GLY A 87 -3.44 -18.65 7.29
CA GLY A 87 -2.18 -19.31 7.01
C GLY A 87 -1.86 -19.37 5.53
N LEU A 88 -0.62 -19.06 5.16
CA LEU A 88 -0.03 -19.35 3.84
C LEU A 88 0.98 -20.49 3.98
N LEU A 89 2.26 -20.16 4.24
CA LEU A 89 3.28 -21.18 4.50
C LEU A 89 3.16 -21.81 5.89
N ALA A 90 2.49 -21.16 6.84
CA ALA A 90 2.08 -21.76 8.10
C ALA A 90 0.67 -22.38 7.97
N GLU A 91 0.48 -23.59 8.52
CA GLU A 91 -0.85 -24.21 8.66
C GLU A 91 -1.59 -23.69 9.87
N SER A 92 -0.84 -23.44 10.95
CA SER A 92 -1.36 -22.94 12.23
C SER A 92 -0.27 -22.24 13.03
N TRP A 93 -0.68 -21.50 14.04
CA TRP A 93 0.19 -20.87 15.01
C TRP A 93 -0.44 -20.84 16.38
N GLU A 94 0.40 -20.78 17.39
CA GLU A 94 0.00 -20.64 18.78
C GLU A 94 0.92 -19.64 19.48
N MET A 95 0.35 -18.76 20.29
CA MET A 95 1.09 -17.82 21.11
C MET A 95 0.87 -18.12 22.58
N LYS A 96 1.97 -18.28 23.32
CA LYS A 96 1.99 -18.46 24.77
C LYS A 96 2.98 -17.51 25.41
N GLY A 97 2.45 -16.51 26.11
CA GLY A 97 3.27 -15.41 26.64
C GLY A 97 4.02 -14.70 25.50
N ASN A 98 5.35 -14.70 25.57
CA ASN A 98 6.19 -14.08 24.53
C ASN A 98 6.72 -15.10 23.50
N ARG A 99 6.22 -16.35 23.48
CA ARG A 99 6.61 -17.37 22.49
C ARG A 99 5.52 -17.57 21.47
N LEU A 100 5.83 -17.33 20.21
CA LEU A 100 4.96 -17.53 19.06
C LEU A 100 5.49 -18.71 18.24
N GLN A 101 4.75 -19.80 18.20
CA GLN A 101 5.10 -21.02 17.46
C GLN A 101 4.27 -21.14 16.20
N PHE A 102 4.92 -21.38 15.07
CA PHE A 102 4.31 -21.70 13.79
C PHE A 102 4.54 -23.16 13.43
N LYS A 103 3.49 -23.84 12.96
CA LYS A 103 3.57 -25.11 12.24
C LYS A 103 3.54 -24.84 10.76
N LEU A 104 4.59 -25.26 10.05
CA LEU A 104 4.75 -25.02 8.62
C LEU A 104 4.04 -26.08 7.79
N ARG A 105 3.60 -25.68 6.62
CA ARG A 105 2.90 -26.54 5.65
C ARG A 105 3.85 -27.58 5.06
N LYS A 106 3.40 -28.84 5.06
CA LYS A 106 4.15 -29.96 4.45
C LYS A 106 4.12 -29.90 2.93
N GLY A 107 5.20 -30.37 2.29
CA GLY A 107 5.24 -30.57 0.85
C GLY A 107 5.43 -29.29 0.02
N VAL A 108 5.58 -28.13 0.63
CA VAL A 108 5.90 -26.88 -0.07
C VAL A 108 7.30 -26.95 -0.67
N ARG A 109 7.43 -26.51 -1.94
CA ARG A 109 8.69 -26.44 -2.65
C ARG A 109 8.96 -25.03 -3.18
N PHE A 110 10.22 -24.66 -3.18
CA PHE A 110 10.69 -23.48 -3.89
C PHE A 110 10.60 -23.66 -5.40
N HIS A 111 10.73 -22.57 -6.14
CA HIS A 111 10.66 -22.55 -7.62
C HIS A 111 11.72 -23.42 -8.31
N ASP A 112 12.83 -23.70 -7.63
CA ASP A 112 13.89 -24.60 -8.08
C ASP A 112 13.67 -26.09 -7.69
N GLY A 113 12.54 -26.40 -7.07
CA GLY A 113 12.14 -27.75 -6.64
C GLY A 113 12.68 -28.18 -5.28
N THR A 114 13.52 -27.41 -4.61
CA THR A 114 14.00 -27.70 -3.24
C THR A 114 12.88 -27.56 -2.22
N SER A 115 12.94 -28.32 -1.12
CA SER A 115 11.94 -28.27 -0.08
C SER A 115 12.05 -27.00 0.76
N PHE A 116 10.90 -26.43 1.13
CA PHE A 116 10.79 -25.35 2.11
C PHE A 116 10.86 -25.90 3.52
N THR A 117 11.61 -25.23 4.41
CA THR A 117 11.82 -25.62 5.80
C THR A 117 11.82 -24.41 6.75
N SER A 118 11.82 -24.69 8.04
CA SER A 118 11.94 -23.70 9.11
C SER A 118 13.22 -22.86 9.01
N LYS A 119 14.31 -23.41 8.47
CA LYS A 119 15.60 -22.72 8.27
C LYS A 119 15.47 -21.55 7.28
N ASP A 120 14.62 -21.70 6.25
CA ASP A 120 14.35 -20.65 5.26
C ASP A 120 13.64 -19.46 5.89
N VAL A 121 12.72 -19.70 6.81
CA VAL A 121 12.04 -18.65 7.59
C VAL A 121 13.04 -17.86 8.41
N VAL A 122 13.89 -18.56 9.19
CA VAL A 122 14.91 -17.91 10.03
C VAL A 122 15.92 -17.14 9.20
N ALA A 123 16.37 -17.68 8.06
CA ALA A 123 17.29 -17.00 7.16
C ALA A 123 16.66 -15.72 6.58
N SER A 124 15.40 -15.77 6.16
CA SER A 124 14.67 -14.63 5.63
C SER A 124 14.48 -13.53 6.68
N TYR A 125 14.10 -13.89 7.90
CA TYR A 125 13.91 -12.91 8.98
C TYR A 125 15.24 -12.30 9.45
N LYS A 126 16.31 -13.10 9.55
CA LYS A 126 17.66 -12.58 9.80
C LYS A 126 18.11 -11.61 8.70
N ARG A 127 17.80 -11.94 7.43
CA ARG A 127 18.10 -11.05 6.31
C ARG A 127 17.32 -9.74 6.43
N ILE A 128 16.01 -9.78 6.72
CA ILE A 128 15.20 -8.57 6.94
C ILE A 128 15.81 -7.68 8.03
N LEU A 129 16.24 -8.26 9.15
CA LEU A 129 16.79 -7.54 10.30
C LEU A 129 18.16 -6.91 10.01
N ASN A 130 19.01 -7.58 9.22
CA ASN A 130 20.41 -7.18 9.00
C ASN A 130 20.65 -6.40 7.70
N ASP A 131 19.68 -6.36 6.78
CA ASP A 131 19.79 -5.63 5.53
C ASP A 131 19.57 -4.12 5.78
N LYS A 132 20.62 -3.33 5.53
CA LYS A 132 20.56 -1.85 5.67
C LYS A 132 19.51 -1.20 4.76
N GLN A 133 19.12 -1.85 3.67
CA GLN A 133 18.09 -1.37 2.76
C GLN A 133 16.68 -1.85 3.16
N SER A 134 16.55 -2.73 4.16
CA SER A 134 15.27 -3.27 4.58
C SER A 134 14.38 -2.21 5.22
N LEU A 135 13.26 -1.94 4.60
CA LEU A 135 12.18 -1.12 5.17
C LEU A 135 11.24 -1.94 6.07
N MET A 136 11.44 -3.25 6.13
CA MET A 136 10.65 -4.18 6.95
C MET A 136 11.33 -4.50 8.29
N ALA A 137 12.59 -4.14 8.49
CA ALA A 137 13.33 -4.45 9.71
C ALA A 137 12.65 -3.95 11.01
N PRO A 138 12.03 -2.75 11.04
CA PRO A 138 11.36 -2.28 12.26
C PRO A 138 10.29 -3.23 12.81
N SER A 139 9.55 -3.93 11.94
CA SER A 139 8.48 -4.84 12.34
C SER A 139 8.98 -6.13 12.99
N LEU A 140 10.22 -6.52 12.75
CA LEU A 140 10.80 -7.76 13.34
C LEU A 140 11.69 -7.47 14.56
N GLN A 141 11.86 -6.21 14.96
CA GLN A 141 12.77 -5.85 16.06
C GLN A 141 12.35 -6.38 17.43
N ASN A 142 11.06 -6.71 17.61
CA ASN A 142 10.58 -7.36 18.85
C ASN A 142 10.99 -8.82 18.94
N ILE A 143 11.50 -9.45 17.89
CA ILE A 143 12.02 -10.82 17.95
C ILE A 143 13.35 -10.81 18.71
N LYS A 144 13.44 -11.61 19.77
CA LYS A 144 14.66 -11.82 20.56
C LYS A 144 15.43 -13.03 20.04
N GLU A 145 14.73 -14.14 19.79
CA GLU A 145 15.32 -15.42 19.44
C GLU A 145 14.43 -16.15 18.42
N MET A 146 15.05 -16.96 17.56
CA MET A 146 14.39 -17.80 16.55
C MET A 146 14.93 -19.21 16.64
N GLU A 147 14.05 -20.17 16.92
CA GLU A 147 14.37 -21.58 17.08
C GLU A 147 13.72 -22.40 15.93
N THR A 148 14.42 -23.46 15.51
CA THR A 148 13.93 -24.42 14.50
C THR A 148 14.09 -25.82 15.04
N PRO A 149 13.22 -26.30 15.99
CA PRO A 149 13.36 -27.59 16.62
C PRO A 149 13.26 -28.74 15.61
N ASP A 150 12.57 -28.55 14.53
CA ASP A 150 12.47 -29.46 13.37
C ASP A 150 12.26 -28.66 12.06
N ASP A 151 12.23 -29.36 10.92
CA ASP A 151 12.09 -28.71 9.59
C ASP A 151 10.74 -28.04 9.37
N LEU A 152 9.72 -28.31 10.16
CA LEU A 152 8.36 -27.80 10.01
C LEU A 152 7.87 -26.97 11.20
N THR A 153 8.75 -26.63 12.14
CA THR A 153 8.39 -25.83 13.31
C THR A 153 9.33 -24.64 13.45
N VAL A 154 8.75 -23.44 13.55
CA VAL A 154 9.48 -22.21 13.90
C VAL A 154 8.93 -21.66 15.20
N ILE A 155 9.81 -21.30 16.13
CA ILE A 155 9.44 -20.64 17.37
C ILE A 155 10.15 -19.28 17.41
N LEU A 156 9.36 -18.24 17.57
CA LEU A 156 9.83 -16.86 17.74
C LEU A 156 9.63 -16.48 19.21
N THR A 157 10.71 -16.20 19.91
CA THR A 157 10.65 -15.63 21.26
C THR A 157 10.74 -14.11 21.15
N LEU A 158 9.73 -13.39 21.62
CA LEU A 158 9.66 -11.94 21.57
C LEU A 158 10.38 -11.33 22.79
N LYS A 159 10.88 -10.11 22.66
CA LYS A 159 11.49 -9.34 23.75
C LYS A 159 10.46 -8.96 24.82
N LYS A 160 9.24 -8.64 24.38
CA LYS A 160 8.06 -8.36 25.21
C LYS A 160 6.86 -9.12 24.67
N VAL A 161 5.91 -9.41 25.55
CA VAL A 161 4.58 -9.92 25.13
C VAL A 161 3.94 -8.95 24.18
N ASP A 162 3.38 -9.47 23.07
CA ASP A 162 2.82 -8.62 22.02
C ASP A 162 1.73 -9.38 21.25
N ALA A 163 0.48 -9.07 21.53
CA ALA A 163 -0.68 -9.65 20.83
C ALA A 163 -0.81 -9.16 19.38
N THR A 164 -0.08 -8.12 18.99
CA THR A 164 -0.04 -7.57 17.63
C THR A 164 1.05 -8.18 16.76
N ALA A 165 1.85 -9.12 17.30
CA ALA A 165 2.98 -9.71 16.59
C ALA A 165 2.64 -10.33 15.22
N LEU A 166 1.39 -10.78 15.01
CA LEU A 166 0.94 -11.29 13.71
C LEU A 166 0.84 -10.17 12.66
N GLU A 167 0.47 -8.94 13.03
CA GLU A 167 0.52 -7.79 12.14
C GLU A 167 1.95 -7.51 11.66
N ASP A 168 2.91 -7.57 12.58
CA ASP A 168 4.33 -7.38 12.28
C ASP A 168 4.89 -8.45 11.35
N LEU A 169 4.38 -9.68 11.43
CA LEU A 169 4.79 -10.83 10.60
C LEU A 169 4.01 -10.93 9.29
N ASN A 170 2.86 -10.25 9.19
CA ASN A 170 2.04 -10.25 8.00
C ASN A 170 2.83 -9.72 6.79
N ASN A 171 2.71 -10.42 5.67
CA ASN A 171 3.35 -10.02 4.41
C ASN A 171 4.89 -9.83 4.52
N ARG A 172 5.57 -10.69 5.28
CA ARG A 172 7.04 -10.78 5.32
C ARG A 172 7.48 -11.93 4.42
N PRO A 173 7.97 -11.64 3.19
CA PRO A 173 8.24 -12.68 2.20
C PRO A 173 9.33 -13.63 2.68
N ILE A 174 9.12 -14.92 2.46
CA ILE A 174 10.10 -15.96 2.72
C ILE A 174 10.77 -16.37 1.42
N MET A 175 12.07 -16.40 1.41
CA MET A 175 12.88 -16.88 0.30
C MET A 175 13.76 -18.06 0.73
N LYS A 176 14.25 -18.78 -0.24
CA LYS A 176 15.21 -19.87 0.01
C LYS A 176 16.43 -19.33 0.76
N GLN A 177 16.90 -20.07 1.78
CA GLN A 177 18.03 -19.66 2.61
C GLN A 177 19.26 -19.24 1.80
N ALA A 178 19.68 -20.05 0.82
CA ALA A 178 20.84 -19.75 -0.02
C ALA A 178 20.66 -18.45 -0.84
N ALA A 179 19.42 -18.10 -1.22
CA ALA A 179 19.11 -16.85 -1.91
C ALA A 179 19.09 -15.67 -0.93
N ALA A 180 18.57 -15.85 0.30
CA ALA A 180 18.59 -14.84 1.33
C ALA A 180 20.02 -14.42 1.73
N GLU A 181 20.93 -15.35 1.79
CA GLU A 181 22.33 -15.14 2.13
C GLU A 181 23.12 -14.40 1.04
N LYS A 182 22.72 -14.55 -0.24
CA LYS A 182 23.40 -13.96 -1.41
C LYS A 182 22.69 -12.73 -1.99
N MET A 183 21.61 -12.27 -1.39
CA MET A 183 20.85 -11.14 -1.91
C MET A 183 21.68 -9.86 -1.95
N GLY A 184 21.58 -9.12 -3.06
CA GLY A 184 22.40 -7.92 -3.34
C GLY A 184 23.39 -8.12 -4.47
N GLU A 185 23.60 -9.36 -4.93
CA GLU A 185 24.29 -9.67 -6.16
C GLU A 185 23.32 -9.48 -7.34
N ALA A 186 23.71 -8.67 -8.34
CA ALA A 186 22.84 -8.22 -9.44
C ALA A 186 22.22 -9.37 -10.28
N ASP A 187 22.79 -10.58 -10.21
CA ASP A 187 22.43 -11.71 -11.03
C ASP A 187 21.67 -12.81 -10.28
N ASN A 188 21.24 -12.58 -9.05
CA ASN A 188 20.60 -13.62 -8.24
C ASN A 188 19.16 -13.23 -7.87
N PRO A 189 18.17 -13.48 -8.73
CA PRO A 189 16.78 -13.17 -8.44
C PRO A 189 16.29 -13.99 -7.23
N PRO A 190 15.40 -13.42 -6.40
CA PRO A 190 14.88 -14.13 -5.24
C PRO A 190 14.10 -15.40 -5.66
N ILE A 191 14.37 -16.53 -5.00
CA ILE A 191 13.67 -17.79 -5.21
C ILE A 191 12.62 -17.93 -4.10
N GLY A 192 11.34 -17.93 -4.49
CA GLY A 192 10.19 -18.08 -3.60
C GLY A 192 9.43 -19.39 -3.80
N THR A 193 8.29 -19.48 -3.11
CA THR A 193 7.36 -20.61 -3.12
C THR A 193 6.06 -20.30 -3.86
N GLY A 194 5.91 -19.08 -4.35
CA GLY A 194 4.65 -18.52 -4.83
C GLY A 194 4.07 -19.17 -6.08
N PRO A 195 2.82 -18.80 -6.41
CA PRO A 195 2.10 -19.34 -7.59
C PRO A 195 2.70 -18.93 -8.92
N PHE A 196 3.60 -17.94 -8.94
CA PHE A 196 4.34 -17.51 -10.13
C PHE A 196 5.84 -17.46 -9.85
N LYS A 197 6.63 -17.74 -10.89
CA LYS A 197 8.10 -17.68 -10.90
C LYS A 197 8.55 -16.37 -11.53
N PHE A 198 9.59 -15.74 -10.99
CA PHE A 198 10.25 -14.60 -11.60
C PHE A 198 10.84 -14.96 -12.96
N VAL A 199 10.67 -14.10 -13.96
CA VAL A 199 11.24 -14.27 -15.31
C VAL A 199 12.24 -13.16 -15.61
N SER A 200 11.81 -11.90 -15.52
CA SER A 200 12.67 -10.76 -15.82
C SER A 200 12.15 -9.48 -15.15
N TRP A 201 13.07 -8.57 -14.98
CA TRP A 201 12.79 -7.20 -14.56
C TRP A 201 13.74 -6.27 -15.30
N ASP A 202 13.22 -5.12 -15.70
CA ASP A 202 14.02 -4.05 -16.27
C ASP A 202 13.79 -2.73 -15.51
N ARG A 203 14.74 -1.81 -15.67
CA ARG A 203 14.71 -0.50 -14.99
C ARG A 203 13.62 0.44 -15.51
N SER A 204 12.98 0.12 -16.63
CA SER A 204 11.77 0.83 -17.10
C SER A 204 10.54 0.50 -16.26
N GLY A 205 10.68 -0.47 -15.33
CA GLY A 205 9.64 -0.89 -14.39
C GLY A 205 8.77 -2.03 -14.92
N GLN A 206 9.18 -2.73 -15.98
CA GLN A 206 8.52 -3.95 -16.41
C GLN A 206 9.01 -5.13 -15.55
N PHE A 207 8.07 -5.82 -14.91
CA PHE A 207 8.33 -7.01 -14.09
C PHE A 207 7.47 -8.15 -14.62
N VAL A 208 8.15 -9.24 -15.07
CA VAL A 208 7.51 -10.40 -15.73
C VAL A 208 7.60 -11.61 -14.82
N ILE A 209 6.48 -12.26 -14.62
CA ILE A 209 6.37 -13.52 -13.87
C ILE A 209 5.57 -14.54 -14.67
N ARG A 210 5.89 -15.84 -14.51
CA ARG A 210 5.25 -16.95 -15.20
C ARG A 210 4.71 -17.95 -14.19
N ARG A 211 3.61 -18.63 -14.56
CA ARG A 211 2.99 -19.66 -13.73
C ARG A 211 3.99 -20.68 -13.19
N ASN A 212 3.83 -21.01 -11.92
CA ASN A 212 4.52 -22.13 -11.30
C ASN A 212 3.64 -23.37 -11.45
N GLU A 213 4.00 -24.25 -12.37
CA GLU A 213 3.26 -25.48 -12.65
C GLU A 213 3.26 -26.45 -11.46
N ASN A 214 4.29 -26.37 -10.61
CA ASN A 214 4.48 -27.19 -9.42
C ASN A 214 4.08 -26.47 -8.13
N TYR A 215 3.16 -25.50 -8.23
CA TYR A 215 2.68 -24.76 -7.06
C TYR A 215 1.96 -25.72 -6.09
N TRP A 216 2.25 -25.61 -4.81
CA TRP A 216 1.72 -26.45 -3.75
C TRP A 216 0.21 -26.25 -3.50
N GLY A 217 -0.38 -25.15 -3.90
CA GLY A 217 -1.80 -24.84 -3.81
C GLY A 217 -2.52 -25.04 -5.14
N GLU A 218 -3.68 -24.38 -5.33
CA GLU A 218 -4.38 -24.38 -6.60
C GLU A 218 -3.54 -23.66 -7.67
N ALA A 219 -3.28 -24.36 -8.78
CA ALA A 219 -2.46 -23.82 -9.87
C ALA A 219 -3.16 -22.62 -10.54
N PRO A 220 -2.45 -21.50 -10.78
CA PRO A 220 -3.00 -20.37 -11.49
C PRO A 220 -3.47 -20.75 -12.89
N LYS A 221 -4.57 -20.12 -13.36
CA LYS A 221 -5.06 -20.29 -14.74
C LYS A 221 -4.42 -19.33 -15.73
N ILE A 222 -3.76 -18.27 -15.22
CA ILE A 222 -2.97 -17.31 -16.01
C ILE A 222 -1.56 -17.86 -16.19
N ASP A 223 -1.04 -17.84 -17.41
CA ASP A 223 0.29 -18.38 -17.73
C ASP A 223 1.41 -17.37 -17.45
N GLU A 224 1.15 -16.09 -17.72
CA GLU A 224 2.15 -15.03 -17.60
C GLU A 224 1.50 -13.71 -17.16
N ILE A 225 2.15 -13.01 -16.24
CA ILE A 225 1.75 -11.67 -15.81
C ILE A 225 2.90 -10.71 -16.11
N ILE A 226 2.55 -9.57 -16.72
CA ILE A 226 3.47 -8.46 -16.98
C ILE A 226 2.97 -7.26 -16.19
N TYR A 227 3.69 -6.88 -15.15
CA TYR A 227 3.46 -5.60 -14.47
C TYR A 227 4.23 -4.51 -15.20
N LYS A 228 3.55 -3.41 -15.55
CA LYS A 228 4.11 -2.23 -16.24
C LYS A 228 3.87 -0.96 -15.45
N VAL A 229 4.79 -0.01 -15.58
CA VAL A 229 4.61 1.35 -15.05
C VAL A 229 4.04 2.24 -16.16
N ILE A 230 2.90 2.86 -15.89
CA ILE A 230 2.34 3.96 -16.66
C ILE A 230 1.87 5.00 -15.64
N GLN A 231 2.71 6.01 -15.42
CA GLN A 231 2.51 6.98 -14.34
C GLN A 231 1.27 7.84 -14.55
N GLU A 232 1.11 8.38 -15.76
CA GLU A 232 0.01 9.28 -16.10
C GLU A 232 -1.32 8.52 -16.22
N ASP A 233 -2.35 8.98 -15.50
CA ASP A 233 -3.66 8.35 -15.44
C ASP A 233 -4.32 8.23 -16.83
N ALA A 234 -4.28 9.31 -17.63
CA ALA A 234 -4.85 9.32 -18.97
C ALA A 234 -4.16 8.32 -19.92
N ALA A 235 -2.82 8.22 -19.83
CA ALA A 235 -2.05 7.25 -20.61
C ALA A 235 -2.34 5.80 -20.18
N ARG A 236 -2.55 5.58 -18.88
CA ARG A 236 -2.89 4.26 -18.33
C ARG A 236 -4.27 3.81 -18.78
N ILE A 237 -5.26 4.73 -18.79
CA ILE A 237 -6.61 4.47 -19.30
C ILE A 237 -6.57 4.19 -20.82
N ALA A 238 -5.85 5.00 -21.59
CA ALA A 238 -5.69 4.78 -23.03
C ALA A 238 -5.07 3.43 -23.35
N ALA A 239 -4.08 2.99 -22.56
CA ALA A 239 -3.46 1.65 -22.71
C ALA A 239 -4.48 0.52 -22.49
N LEU A 240 -5.39 0.64 -21.52
CA LEU A 240 -6.47 -0.31 -21.32
C LEU A 240 -7.46 -0.33 -22.50
N GLU A 241 -7.91 0.83 -22.95
CA GLU A 241 -8.85 0.94 -24.07
C GLU A 241 -8.28 0.42 -25.39
N ALA A 242 -6.97 0.61 -25.61
CA ALA A 242 -6.24 0.07 -26.76
C ALA A 242 -5.86 -1.41 -26.63
N GLY A 243 -6.12 -2.07 -25.49
CA GLY A 243 -5.73 -3.47 -25.23
C GLY A 243 -4.23 -3.68 -25.01
N GLN A 244 -3.47 -2.62 -24.72
CA GLN A 244 -2.05 -2.68 -24.33
C GLN A 244 -1.86 -3.02 -22.84
N ALA A 245 -2.89 -2.81 -22.03
CA ALA A 245 -3.05 -3.30 -20.67
C ALA A 245 -4.39 -4.04 -20.56
N ASP A 246 -4.42 -5.08 -19.73
CA ASP A 246 -5.61 -5.89 -19.45
C ASP A 246 -6.30 -5.48 -18.14
N LEU A 247 -5.54 -4.91 -17.20
CA LEU A 247 -5.98 -4.43 -15.91
C LEU A 247 -5.19 -3.18 -15.53
N ILE A 248 -5.89 -2.17 -15.00
CA ILE A 248 -5.27 -0.94 -14.49
C ILE A 248 -5.84 -0.58 -13.10
N SER A 249 -5.06 0.11 -12.30
CA SER A 249 -5.45 0.64 -10.99
C SER A 249 -5.46 2.17 -10.97
N ASN A 250 -5.97 2.74 -9.88
CA ASN A 250 -5.99 4.18 -9.62
C ASN A 250 -6.71 4.99 -10.71
N ILE A 251 -7.94 4.57 -11.02
CA ILE A 251 -8.82 5.30 -11.95
C ILE A 251 -9.28 6.61 -11.28
N PRO A 252 -9.11 7.78 -11.92
CA PRO A 252 -9.68 9.00 -11.42
C PRO A 252 -11.21 8.93 -11.32
N PRO A 253 -11.84 9.48 -10.28
CA PRO A 253 -13.30 9.43 -10.08
C PRO A 253 -14.13 9.86 -11.29
N HIS A 254 -13.74 10.95 -11.96
CA HIS A 254 -14.45 11.48 -13.12
C HIS A 254 -14.43 10.58 -14.38
N GLU A 255 -13.55 9.60 -14.45
CA GLU A 255 -13.46 8.61 -15.53
C GLU A 255 -14.37 7.40 -15.32
N VAL A 256 -14.85 7.18 -14.10
CA VAL A 256 -15.60 5.96 -13.72
C VAL A 256 -16.86 5.80 -14.57
N ALA A 257 -17.67 6.85 -14.73
CA ALA A 257 -18.91 6.80 -15.52
C ALA A 257 -18.62 6.48 -16.99
N ARG A 258 -17.61 7.14 -17.58
CA ARG A 258 -17.19 6.95 -18.97
C ARG A 258 -16.71 5.49 -19.21
N LEU A 259 -15.85 4.98 -18.33
CA LEU A 259 -15.32 3.62 -18.48
C LEU A 259 -16.39 2.55 -18.24
N LYS A 260 -17.34 2.78 -17.35
CA LYS A 260 -18.50 1.87 -17.15
C LYS A 260 -19.39 1.75 -18.37
N SER A 261 -19.48 2.79 -19.22
CA SER A 261 -20.28 2.73 -20.47
C SER A 261 -19.63 1.90 -21.58
N ASN A 262 -18.35 1.54 -21.46
CA ASN A 262 -17.65 0.69 -22.43
C ASN A 262 -17.92 -0.80 -22.14
N PRO A 263 -18.66 -1.52 -23.01
CA PRO A 263 -19.03 -2.93 -22.77
C PRO A 263 -17.83 -3.89 -22.76
N ARG A 264 -16.69 -3.48 -23.31
CA ARG A 264 -15.46 -4.28 -23.31
C ARG A 264 -14.70 -4.22 -21.99
N LEU A 265 -15.12 -3.35 -21.07
CA LEU A 265 -14.46 -3.10 -19.79
C LEU A 265 -15.37 -3.46 -18.61
N ARG A 266 -14.74 -3.70 -17.48
CA ARG A 266 -15.35 -3.77 -16.15
C ARG A 266 -14.64 -2.80 -15.25
N VAL A 267 -15.40 -1.96 -14.54
CA VAL A 267 -14.87 -1.06 -13.51
C VAL A 267 -15.27 -1.59 -12.16
N GLN A 268 -14.31 -1.84 -11.29
CA GLN A 268 -14.52 -2.36 -9.94
C GLN A 268 -14.04 -1.32 -8.91
N PRO A 269 -14.92 -0.47 -8.39
CA PRO A 269 -14.63 0.30 -7.21
C PRO A 269 -14.74 -0.63 -5.99
N VAL A 270 -13.75 -0.58 -5.12
CA VAL A 270 -13.71 -1.34 -3.87
C VAL A 270 -13.38 -0.40 -2.71
N GLN A 271 -14.04 -0.61 -1.57
CA GLN A 271 -13.69 0.11 -0.36
C GLN A 271 -12.28 -0.31 0.08
N GLY A 272 -11.33 0.61 -0.08
CA GLY A 272 -9.95 0.39 0.34
C GLY A 272 -9.79 0.43 1.86
N LEU A 273 -8.61 0.11 2.34
CA LEU A 273 -8.28 0.09 3.78
C LEU A 273 -7.64 1.40 4.26
N ARG A 274 -7.69 2.45 3.47
CA ARG A 274 -7.03 3.72 3.79
C ARG A 274 -8.01 4.75 4.33
N PRO A 275 -8.08 4.96 5.66
CA PRO A 275 -8.74 6.12 6.22
C PRO A 275 -7.99 7.39 5.82
N ILE A 276 -8.74 8.40 5.40
CA ILE A 276 -8.28 9.78 5.20
C ILE A 276 -8.82 10.62 6.34
N PHE A 277 -7.94 11.41 6.96
CA PHE A 277 -8.28 12.24 8.12
C PHE A 277 -7.38 13.47 8.20
N LEU A 278 -7.84 14.51 8.91
CA LEU A 278 -6.97 15.61 9.31
C LEU A 278 -6.37 15.29 10.68
N VAL A 279 -5.12 15.65 10.86
CA VAL A 279 -4.47 15.68 12.17
C VAL A 279 -4.50 17.10 12.70
N LEU A 280 -4.78 17.23 14.00
CA LEU A 280 -4.78 18.48 14.76
C LEU A 280 -3.77 18.35 15.89
N SER A 281 -2.60 18.97 15.77
CA SER A 281 -1.46 18.78 16.69
C SER A 281 -1.56 19.74 17.90
N PRO A 282 -1.78 19.25 19.14
CA PRO A 282 -1.98 20.10 20.32
C PRO A 282 -0.78 20.97 20.74
N ALA A 283 0.43 20.66 20.26
CA ALA A 283 1.59 21.52 20.50
C ALA A 283 1.46 22.91 19.87
N TYR A 284 0.56 23.11 18.93
CA TYR A 284 0.34 24.37 18.23
C TYR A 284 -0.94 25.04 18.74
N LYS A 285 -0.83 26.22 19.37
CA LYS A 285 -1.99 26.99 19.78
C LYS A 285 -2.78 27.48 18.57
N PRO A 286 -4.13 27.48 18.65
CA PRO A 286 -4.96 27.13 19.80
C PRO A 286 -5.41 25.65 19.85
N LEU A 287 -4.75 24.73 19.13
CA LEU A 287 -5.13 23.31 19.06
C LEU A 287 -4.88 22.53 20.38
N ASP A 288 -4.21 23.13 21.37
CA ASP A 288 -4.10 22.60 22.72
C ASP A 288 -5.48 22.52 23.41
N ASN A 289 -6.42 23.41 23.05
CA ASN A 289 -7.77 23.41 23.58
C ASN A 289 -8.67 22.37 22.86
N PRO A 290 -9.21 21.34 23.55
CA PRO A 290 -10.08 20.33 22.93
C PRO A 290 -11.37 20.90 22.34
N LYS A 291 -11.91 22.02 22.84
CA LYS A 291 -13.08 22.68 22.25
C LYS A 291 -12.77 23.22 20.84
N VAL A 292 -11.56 23.74 20.61
CA VAL A 292 -11.11 24.20 19.30
C VAL A 292 -11.01 23.01 18.32
N ARG A 293 -10.43 21.88 18.74
CA ARG A 293 -10.34 20.69 17.90
C ARG A 293 -11.72 20.12 17.53
N ARG A 294 -12.66 20.10 18.50
CA ARG A 294 -14.05 19.70 18.24
C ARG A 294 -14.76 20.68 17.31
N ALA A 295 -14.52 21.99 17.44
CA ALA A 295 -15.06 23.00 16.52
C ALA A 295 -14.59 22.78 15.09
N ILE A 296 -13.28 22.50 14.89
CA ILE A 296 -12.72 22.16 13.56
C ILE A 296 -13.41 20.91 13.00
N THR A 297 -13.61 19.87 13.83
CA THR A 297 -14.29 18.64 13.40
C THR A 297 -15.73 18.92 12.94
N GLN A 298 -16.48 19.73 13.66
CA GLN A 298 -17.87 20.06 13.33
C GLN A 298 -18.02 21.07 12.19
N ALA A 299 -16.96 21.84 11.88
CA ALA A 299 -16.96 22.79 10.77
C ALA A 299 -16.87 22.09 9.39
N ILE A 300 -16.40 20.83 9.34
CA ILE A 300 -16.09 20.15 8.07
C ILE A 300 -17.24 19.27 7.62
N ASP A 301 -17.85 19.64 6.48
CA ASP A 301 -18.86 18.87 5.76
C ASP A 301 -18.16 17.87 4.82
N ARG A 302 -17.81 16.70 5.37
CA ARG A 302 -17.18 15.61 4.61
C ARG A 302 -18.12 15.01 3.56
N ASP A 303 -19.43 14.97 3.82
CA ASP A 303 -20.40 14.37 2.90
C ASP A 303 -20.52 15.22 1.62
N ARG A 304 -20.48 16.56 1.78
CA ARG A 304 -20.39 17.48 0.65
C ARG A 304 -19.11 17.28 -0.17
N ILE A 305 -17.95 17.09 0.48
CA ILE A 305 -16.68 16.80 -0.21
C ILE A 305 -16.78 15.48 -0.98
N ILE A 306 -17.27 14.41 -0.34
CA ILE A 306 -17.45 13.11 -1.00
C ILE A 306 -18.37 13.24 -2.22
N LYS A 307 -19.51 13.92 -2.07
CA LYS A 307 -20.50 14.04 -3.14
C LYS A 307 -20.00 14.87 -4.32
N HIS A 308 -19.37 16.02 -4.07
CA HIS A 308 -19.09 17.01 -5.13
C HIS A 308 -17.64 17.04 -5.62
N ILE A 309 -16.67 16.61 -4.80
CA ILE A 309 -15.26 16.59 -5.20
C ILE A 309 -14.82 15.18 -5.58
N LEU A 310 -15.26 14.17 -4.80
CA LEU A 310 -14.93 12.77 -5.05
C LEU A 310 -16.02 12.04 -5.85
N GLU A 311 -17.08 12.74 -6.29
CA GLU A 311 -18.15 12.20 -7.13
C GLU A 311 -18.74 10.88 -6.58
N GLY A 312 -18.86 10.78 -5.24
CA GLY A 312 -19.35 9.60 -4.54
C GLY A 312 -18.34 8.45 -4.43
N ASN A 313 -17.08 8.63 -4.87
CA ASN A 313 -16.07 7.58 -4.86
C ASN A 313 -15.25 7.58 -3.55
N ALA A 314 -15.93 7.67 -2.42
CA ALA A 314 -15.39 7.48 -1.09
C ALA A 314 -16.50 7.07 -0.12
N TYR A 315 -16.13 6.46 1.00
CA TYR A 315 -17.07 6.07 2.06
C TYR A 315 -16.86 6.97 3.29
N PRO A 316 -17.90 7.66 3.79
CA PRO A 316 -17.75 8.50 4.99
C PRO A 316 -17.34 7.63 6.18
N LEU A 317 -16.36 8.06 6.94
CA LEU A 317 -15.95 7.38 8.16
C LEU A 317 -16.72 7.90 9.35
N SER A 318 -17.32 7.01 10.14
CA SER A 318 -17.89 7.35 11.44
C SER A 318 -16.83 7.47 12.54
N GLY A 319 -15.67 6.87 12.35
CA GLY A 319 -14.47 6.96 13.19
C GLY A 319 -13.20 6.98 12.31
N LEU A 320 -12.08 6.45 12.80
CA LEU A 320 -10.79 6.44 12.11
C LEU A 320 -10.48 5.11 11.39
N LEU A 321 -11.39 4.15 11.44
CA LEU A 321 -11.16 2.79 10.93
C LEU A 321 -12.19 2.41 9.89
N SER A 322 -11.77 1.63 8.89
CA SER A 322 -12.70 0.98 7.97
C SER A 322 -13.25 -0.33 8.53
N PRO A 323 -14.43 -0.79 8.07
CA PRO A 323 -15.11 -1.98 8.61
C PRO A 323 -14.31 -3.28 8.55
N GLN A 324 -13.32 -3.38 7.67
CA GLN A 324 -12.48 -4.56 7.48
C GLN A 324 -11.29 -4.62 8.46
N VAL A 325 -11.06 -3.56 9.23
CA VAL A 325 -9.95 -3.47 10.18
C VAL A 325 -10.35 -4.11 11.51
N PHE A 326 -9.49 -4.92 12.10
CA PHE A 326 -9.69 -5.43 13.46
C PHE A 326 -9.72 -4.27 14.46
N GLY A 327 -10.69 -4.30 15.39
CA GLY A 327 -10.92 -3.17 16.30
C GLY A 327 -11.85 -2.09 15.74
N TYR A 328 -12.46 -2.30 14.55
CA TYR A 328 -13.53 -1.42 14.07
C TYR A 328 -14.74 -1.46 14.98
N GLU A 329 -15.16 -0.29 15.43
CA GLU A 329 -16.33 -0.10 16.31
C GLU A 329 -17.52 0.43 15.47
N PRO A 330 -18.56 -0.38 15.23
CA PRO A 330 -19.71 0.04 14.41
C PRO A 330 -20.50 1.21 15.01
N SER A 331 -20.47 1.36 16.33
CA SER A 331 -21.19 2.42 17.05
C SER A 331 -20.37 3.71 17.21
N ALA A 332 -19.07 3.69 16.82
CA ALA A 332 -18.22 4.88 16.89
C ALA A 332 -18.78 6.01 16.01
N LYS A 333 -18.88 7.21 16.60
CA LYS A 333 -19.41 8.39 15.89
C LYS A 333 -18.44 9.55 16.10
N ALA A 334 -17.88 10.03 14.98
CA ALA A 334 -17.26 11.36 14.97
C ALA A 334 -18.33 12.44 15.19
N TYR A 335 -17.90 13.60 15.64
CA TYR A 335 -18.77 14.76 15.74
C TYR A 335 -19.40 15.05 14.37
N PRO A 336 -20.76 15.26 14.30
CA PRO A 336 -21.42 15.57 13.04
C PRO A 336 -21.05 16.97 12.55
N HIS A 337 -21.23 17.22 11.25
CA HIS A 337 -21.14 18.57 10.71
C HIS A 337 -22.23 19.46 11.32
N ASP A 338 -21.80 20.47 12.07
CA ASP A 338 -22.63 21.47 12.72
C ASP A 338 -21.84 22.79 12.87
N PRO A 339 -21.87 23.67 11.86
CA PRO A 339 -21.09 24.90 11.87
C PRO A 339 -21.54 25.89 12.95
N GLU A 340 -22.81 25.87 13.37
CA GLU A 340 -23.29 26.74 14.45
C GLU A 340 -22.74 26.27 15.81
N LYS A 341 -22.74 24.98 16.06
CA LYS A 341 -22.06 24.40 17.23
C LYS A 341 -20.57 24.65 17.23
N ALA A 342 -19.92 24.59 16.05
CA ALA A 342 -18.51 24.93 15.90
C ALA A 342 -18.22 26.37 16.33
N LYS A 343 -19.02 27.36 15.88
CA LYS A 343 -18.91 28.77 16.31
C LYS A 343 -19.09 28.93 17.83
N GLN A 344 -20.11 28.25 18.40
CA GLN A 344 -20.34 28.26 19.83
C GLN A 344 -19.11 27.73 20.59
N LEU A 345 -18.53 26.61 20.18
CA LEU A 345 -17.32 26.03 20.80
C LEU A 345 -16.12 26.97 20.72
N LEU A 346 -15.97 27.71 19.62
CA LEU A 346 -14.89 28.72 19.46
C LEU A 346 -15.10 29.88 20.41
N ILE A 347 -16.35 30.40 20.58
CA ILE A 347 -16.68 31.44 21.55
C ILE A 347 -16.34 30.94 22.97
N GLU A 348 -16.80 29.74 23.34
CA GLU A 348 -16.49 29.12 24.65
C GLU A 348 -14.99 28.90 24.89
N ALA A 349 -14.20 28.75 23.83
CA ALA A 349 -12.76 28.60 23.88
C ALA A 349 -12.01 29.94 23.92
N GLY A 350 -12.72 31.08 23.85
CA GLY A 350 -12.13 32.42 23.85
C GLY A 350 -11.77 32.97 22.46
N PHE A 351 -12.28 32.35 21.40
CA PHE A 351 -11.99 32.73 20.00
C PHE A 351 -13.23 33.22 19.26
N ALA A 352 -14.01 34.10 19.90
CA ALA A 352 -15.23 34.68 19.30
C ALA A 352 -14.95 35.41 17.96
N ASN A 353 -13.76 36.00 17.82
CA ASN A 353 -13.31 36.70 16.61
C ASN A 353 -12.51 35.77 15.64
N GLY A 354 -12.51 34.46 15.89
CA GLY A 354 -11.74 33.50 15.12
C GLY A 354 -10.23 33.56 15.41
N PHE A 355 -9.47 32.85 14.58
CA PHE A 355 -8.00 32.84 14.64
C PHE A 355 -7.43 32.41 13.28
N GLU A 356 -6.11 32.60 13.12
CA GLU A 356 -5.36 32.21 11.94
C GLU A 356 -4.40 31.04 12.27
N ILE A 357 -4.31 30.04 11.35
CA ILE A 357 -3.46 28.87 11.53
C ILE A 357 -3.05 28.29 10.18
N ASP A 358 -1.83 27.71 10.10
CA ASP A 358 -1.38 27.02 8.89
C ASP A 358 -2.05 25.64 8.75
N TYR A 359 -2.49 25.31 7.54
CA TYR A 359 -3.03 24.02 7.15
C TYR A 359 -2.21 23.44 6.00
N TYR A 360 -1.76 22.20 6.13
CA TYR A 360 -0.91 21.52 5.16
C TYR A 360 -1.66 20.36 4.49
N SER A 361 -1.60 20.30 3.16
CA SER A 361 -2.07 19.18 2.36
C SER A 361 -0.97 18.78 1.38
N PRO A 362 -0.72 17.47 1.16
CA PRO A 362 0.21 17.06 0.11
C PRO A 362 -0.36 17.42 -1.26
N THR A 363 0.49 17.41 -2.29
CA THR A 363 0.07 17.54 -3.68
C THR A 363 0.36 16.26 -4.43
N GLY A 364 -0.64 15.71 -5.14
CA GLY A 364 -0.51 14.51 -5.98
C GLY A 364 -0.37 13.19 -5.22
N ARG A 365 -0.74 13.15 -3.93
CA ARG A 365 -0.69 11.93 -3.12
C ARG A 365 -2.04 11.23 -3.02
N TYR A 366 -3.11 12.00 -2.89
CA TYR A 366 -4.49 11.51 -2.78
C TYR A 366 -5.33 12.07 -3.93
N PRO A 367 -6.37 11.34 -4.39
CA PRO A 367 -7.27 11.87 -5.40
C PRO A 367 -7.81 13.25 -4.98
N LYS A 368 -7.65 14.27 -5.82
CA LYS A 368 -8.18 15.62 -5.59
C LYS A 368 -7.71 16.30 -4.29
N ASP A 369 -6.53 15.96 -3.78
CA ASP A 369 -6.03 16.46 -2.49
C ASP A 369 -5.98 17.99 -2.43
N ARG A 370 -5.64 18.68 -3.52
CA ARG A 370 -5.60 20.14 -3.61
C ARG A 370 -7.00 20.77 -3.56
N GLU A 371 -7.94 20.26 -4.35
CA GLU A 371 -9.32 20.71 -4.38
C GLU A 371 -10.02 20.46 -3.03
N ILE A 372 -9.79 19.31 -2.43
CA ILE A 372 -10.27 18.97 -1.10
C ILE A 372 -9.75 19.96 -0.07
N ALA A 373 -8.45 20.27 -0.10
CA ALA A 373 -7.85 21.21 0.84
C ALA A 373 -8.45 22.61 0.71
N GLN A 374 -8.72 23.09 -0.49
CA GLN A 374 -9.37 24.38 -0.73
C GLN A 374 -10.81 24.43 -0.17
N VAL A 375 -11.59 23.34 -0.35
CA VAL A 375 -12.95 23.26 0.22
C VAL A 375 -12.90 23.23 1.76
N ILE A 376 -11.94 22.54 2.37
CA ILE A 376 -11.78 22.55 3.83
C ILE A 376 -11.44 23.97 4.33
N VAL A 377 -10.56 24.72 3.65
CA VAL A 377 -10.27 26.14 3.96
C VAL A 377 -11.53 26.98 3.91
N GLU A 378 -12.36 26.82 2.87
CA GLU A 378 -13.65 27.53 2.75
C GLU A 378 -14.58 27.19 3.92
N GLN A 379 -14.70 25.91 4.28
CA GLN A 379 -15.56 25.49 5.38
C GLN A 379 -15.09 26.04 6.74
N LEU A 380 -13.79 26.02 7.00
CA LEU A 380 -13.19 26.59 8.21
C LEU A 380 -13.41 28.11 8.30
N SER A 381 -13.33 28.81 7.16
CA SER A 381 -13.57 30.27 7.14
C SER A 381 -14.99 30.66 7.55
N LYS A 382 -16.00 29.81 7.30
CA LYS A 382 -17.42 30.04 7.69
C LYS A 382 -17.65 30.06 9.20
N VAL A 383 -16.72 29.47 9.96
CA VAL A 383 -16.78 29.47 11.42
C VAL A 383 -15.73 30.40 12.05
N GLY A 384 -15.05 31.23 11.24
CA GLY A 384 -14.08 32.22 11.71
C GLY A 384 -12.63 31.74 11.79
N ILE A 385 -12.33 30.56 11.29
CA ILE A 385 -10.95 30.03 11.26
C ILE A 385 -10.32 30.33 9.90
N LYS A 386 -9.29 31.17 9.88
CA LYS A 386 -8.48 31.48 8.70
C LYS A 386 -7.36 30.47 8.56
N ALA A 387 -7.57 29.45 7.75
CA ALA A 387 -6.58 28.43 7.48
C ALA A 387 -5.69 28.84 6.29
N ASN A 388 -4.37 29.00 6.53
CA ASN A 388 -3.38 29.32 5.52
C ASN A 388 -2.91 28.05 4.83
N LEU A 389 -3.45 27.73 3.67
CA LEU A 389 -3.13 26.51 2.93
C LEU A 389 -1.70 26.52 2.42
N LYS A 390 -0.96 25.45 2.74
CA LYS A 390 0.37 25.13 2.23
C LYS A 390 0.31 23.76 1.56
N THR A 391 0.82 23.65 0.34
CA THR A 391 0.74 22.41 -0.46
C THR A 391 2.13 21.94 -0.90
N PRO A 392 3.00 21.52 0.03
CA PRO A 392 4.33 21.04 -0.32
C PRO A 392 4.25 19.74 -1.13
N GLU A 393 5.30 19.49 -1.92
CA GLU A 393 5.50 18.24 -2.63
C GLU A 393 5.58 17.06 -1.63
N TRP A 394 5.15 15.85 -2.08
CA TRP A 394 4.98 14.69 -1.20
C TRP A 394 6.24 14.31 -0.42
N SER A 395 7.43 14.35 -0.99
CA SER A 395 8.66 13.93 -0.29
C SER A 395 8.99 14.85 0.90
N ILE A 396 8.81 16.15 0.71
CA ILE A 396 8.95 17.18 1.75
C ILE A 396 7.86 16.99 2.80
N PHE A 397 6.60 16.90 2.34
CA PHE A 397 5.45 16.69 3.22
C PHE A 397 5.63 15.47 4.11
N ASN A 398 6.00 14.30 3.51
CA ASN A 398 6.16 13.03 4.21
C ASN A 398 7.27 13.08 5.28
N THR A 399 8.31 13.86 5.06
CA THR A 399 9.39 14.07 6.04
C THR A 399 8.92 14.98 7.18
N ASP A 400 8.27 16.08 6.84
CA ASP A 400 7.96 17.14 7.80
C ASP A 400 6.83 16.75 8.76
N TYR A 401 5.74 16.09 8.27
CA TYR A 401 4.68 15.67 9.18
C TYR A 401 5.13 14.62 10.18
N LYS A 402 6.04 13.70 9.77
CA LYS A 402 6.63 12.71 10.67
C LYS A 402 7.51 13.34 11.77
N ASN A 403 8.05 14.52 11.50
CA ASN A 403 8.83 15.30 12.43
C ASN A 403 8.01 16.31 13.24
N GLY A 404 6.67 16.30 13.10
CA GLY A 404 5.76 17.14 13.87
C GLY A 404 5.78 18.61 13.48
N LYS A 405 6.16 18.98 12.26
CA LYS A 405 6.28 20.39 11.83
C LYS A 405 4.94 21.05 11.47
N TYR A 406 3.82 20.30 11.43
CA TYR A 406 2.55 20.80 10.94
C TYR A 406 1.49 20.88 12.04
N PRO A 407 0.84 22.05 12.22
CA PRO A 407 -0.28 22.18 13.17
C PRO A 407 -1.52 21.42 12.72
N ILE A 408 -1.95 21.61 11.46
CA ILE A 408 -3.07 20.91 10.83
C ILE A 408 -2.56 20.31 9.53
N TYR A 409 -2.87 19.03 9.27
CA TYR A 409 -2.52 18.43 7.99
C TYR A 409 -3.44 17.28 7.56
N LEU A 410 -3.63 17.13 6.23
CA LEU A 410 -4.36 16.02 5.62
C LEU A 410 -3.43 14.81 5.44
N THR A 411 -3.88 13.64 5.88
CA THR A 411 -3.13 12.40 5.70
C THR A 411 -4.04 11.18 5.58
N GLY A 412 -3.45 10.03 5.26
CA GLY A 412 -4.10 8.73 5.29
C GLY A 412 -3.11 7.62 5.65
N ARG A 413 -3.61 6.54 6.24
CA ARG A 413 -2.83 5.35 6.61
C ARG A 413 -3.28 4.15 5.79
N GLY A 414 -2.46 3.71 4.83
CA GLY A 414 -2.77 2.56 3.97
C GLY A 414 -2.48 1.21 4.63
N SER A 415 -3.04 0.15 4.04
CA SER A 415 -2.81 -1.27 4.41
C SER A 415 -3.02 -1.54 5.91
N LEU A 416 -4.08 -0.99 6.47
CA LEU A 416 -4.41 -1.16 7.88
C LEU A 416 -5.21 -2.47 8.06
N THR A 417 -4.69 -3.39 8.86
CA THR A 417 -5.36 -4.65 9.23
C THR A 417 -5.82 -4.66 10.66
N ASP A 418 -5.12 -3.89 11.52
CA ASP A 418 -5.38 -3.80 12.96
C ASP A 418 -5.37 -2.33 13.41
N ALA A 419 -6.29 -1.97 14.30
CA ALA A 419 -6.44 -0.61 14.84
C ALA A 419 -5.19 -0.16 15.62
N ASP A 420 -4.51 -1.09 16.31
CA ASP A 420 -3.28 -0.80 17.07
C ASP A 420 -2.26 -0.07 16.21
N ALA A 421 -2.03 -0.53 14.99
CA ALA A 421 -1.05 0.06 14.07
C ALA A 421 -1.31 1.56 13.79
N LEU A 422 -2.57 2.01 13.77
CA LEU A 422 -2.93 3.41 13.64
C LEU A 422 -2.78 4.14 14.97
N PHE A 423 -3.29 3.55 16.06
CA PHE A 423 -3.37 4.22 17.36
C PHE A 423 -1.97 4.43 17.96
N GLN A 424 -1.09 3.44 17.91
CA GLN A 424 0.30 3.55 18.32
C GLN A 424 1.05 4.60 17.49
N GLN A 425 0.85 4.57 16.17
CA GLN A 425 1.60 5.42 15.26
C GLN A 425 1.24 6.91 15.38
N TYR A 426 0.00 7.23 15.73
CA TYR A 426 -0.50 8.62 15.74
C TYR A 426 -0.82 9.14 17.14
N PHE A 427 -1.32 8.32 18.05
CA PHE A 427 -1.95 8.82 19.27
C PHE A 427 -1.28 8.40 20.57
N ARG A 428 -0.32 7.46 20.53
CA ARG A 428 0.42 7.11 21.73
C ARG A 428 1.35 8.25 22.16
N SER A 429 1.27 8.61 23.45
CA SER A 429 2.05 9.72 24.04
C SER A 429 3.56 9.45 23.91
N GLY A 430 4.31 10.48 23.54
CA GLY A 430 5.78 10.45 23.56
C GLY A 430 6.48 9.59 22.51
N THR A 431 5.77 8.69 21.80
CA THR A 431 6.36 7.78 20.81
C THR A 431 6.34 8.35 19.40
N THR A 432 5.48 9.28 19.12
CA THR A 432 5.31 9.87 17.79
C THR A 432 5.29 11.39 17.82
N LYS A 433 5.83 11.99 16.75
CA LYS A 433 5.69 13.42 16.49
C LYS A 433 4.57 13.75 15.49
N ARG A 434 3.83 12.73 15.00
CA ARG A 434 2.75 12.94 14.02
C ARG A 434 1.61 13.78 14.59
N VAL A 435 1.20 13.51 15.82
CA VAL A 435 0.24 14.35 16.55
C VAL A 435 0.97 15.02 17.71
N LEU A 436 1.83 15.97 17.36
CA LEU A 436 2.75 16.58 18.33
C LEU A 436 1.99 17.26 19.48
N GLY A 437 2.39 16.93 20.70
CA GLY A 437 1.78 17.49 21.93
C GLY A 437 0.49 16.80 22.39
N TYR A 438 0.05 15.73 21.68
CA TYR A 438 -1.05 14.90 22.19
C TYR A 438 -0.52 13.97 23.29
N ILE A 439 -1.11 14.08 24.47
CA ILE A 439 -0.76 13.28 25.65
C ILE A 439 -2.07 12.86 26.33
N ASN A 440 -2.28 11.57 26.47
CA ASN A 440 -3.42 10.99 27.19
C ASN A 440 -2.99 9.69 27.90
N PRO A 441 -2.63 9.76 29.22
CA PRO A 441 -2.17 8.58 29.98
C PRO A 441 -3.18 7.44 30.02
N LYS A 442 -4.50 7.74 30.04
CA LYS A 442 -5.54 6.71 30.04
C LYS A 442 -5.59 5.96 28.71
N LEU A 443 -5.36 6.67 27.59
CA LEU A 443 -5.21 6.03 26.28
C LEU A 443 -3.99 5.12 26.27
N ASP A 444 -2.85 5.61 26.77
CA ASP A 444 -1.60 4.85 26.83
C ASP A 444 -1.74 3.55 27.63
N GLU A 445 -2.41 3.59 28.81
CA GLU A 445 -2.72 2.42 29.62
C GLU A 445 -3.57 1.40 28.85
N ILE A 446 -4.58 1.86 28.09
CA ILE A 446 -5.42 0.97 27.29
C ILE A 446 -4.60 0.35 26.13
N LEU A 447 -3.75 1.13 25.45
CA LEU A 447 -2.89 0.65 24.38
C LEU A 447 -1.84 -0.34 24.87
N ASP A 448 -1.33 -0.18 26.10
CA ASP A 448 -0.44 -1.17 26.72
C ASP A 448 -1.19 -2.46 27.10
N ALA A 449 -2.40 -2.35 27.61
CA ALA A 449 -3.22 -3.48 28.02
C ALA A 449 -3.66 -4.32 26.80
N GLU A 450 -4.06 -3.68 25.67
CA GLU A 450 -4.52 -4.40 24.49
C GLU A 450 -3.37 -5.20 23.86
N GLN A 451 -2.14 -4.65 23.81
CA GLN A 451 -0.97 -5.36 23.30
C GLN A 451 -0.60 -6.61 24.12
N GLN A 452 -1.03 -6.68 25.38
CA GLN A 452 -0.82 -7.82 26.25
C GLN A 452 -2.03 -8.77 26.30
N THR A 453 -3.12 -8.48 25.61
CA THR A 453 -4.37 -9.23 25.66
C THR A 453 -4.53 -10.13 24.44
N PHE A 454 -4.42 -11.45 24.62
CA PHE A 454 -4.59 -12.46 23.56
C PHE A 454 -6.05 -12.88 23.34
N ASP A 455 -6.94 -12.65 24.29
CA ASP A 455 -8.37 -12.84 24.09
C ASP A 455 -8.89 -11.80 23.09
N THR A 456 -9.27 -12.28 21.91
CA THR A 456 -9.67 -11.43 20.79
C THR A 456 -10.83 -10.48 21.14
N LYS A 457 -11.84 -10.97 21.89
CA LYS A 457 -13.01 -10.14 22.28
C LYS A 457 -12.64 -9.07 23.31
N LYS A 458 -11.80 -9.44 24.28
CA LYS A 458 -11.31 -8.46 25.27
C LYS A 458 -10.41 -7.42 24.60
N ARG A 459 -9.53 -7.84 23.69
CA ARG A 459 -8.65 -6.96 22.97
C ARG A 459 -9.45 -5.99 22.07
N GLU A 460 -10.45 -6.51 21.35
CA GLU A 460 -11.34 -5.69 20.51
C GLU A 460 -12.06 -4.62 21.37
N LYS A 461 -12.54 -4.98 22.56
CA LYS A 461 -13.16 -4.02 23.47
C LYS A 461 -12.20 -2.93 23.94
N LEU A 462 -10.94 -3.27 24.25
CA LEU A 462 -9.92 -2.28 24.60
C LEU A 462 -9.65 -1.31 23.45
N LEU A 463 -9.57 -1.81 22.22
CA LEU A 463 -9.43 -0.96 21.03
C LEU A 463 -10.64 -0.03 20.82
N TRP A 464 -11.85 -0.48 21.13
CA TRP A 464 -13.05 0.36 21.10
C TRP A 464 -12.98 1.48 22.16
N ASP A 465 -12.56 1.13 23.38
CA ASP A 465 -12.40 2.11 24.47
C ASP A 465 -11.30 3.15 24.09
N ALA A 466 -10.21 2.72 23.49
CA ALA A 466 -9.16 3.59 22.95
C ALA A 466 -9.69 4.51 21.84
N HIS A 467 -10.43 3.95 20.88
CA HIS A 467 -11.02 4.72 19.78
C HIS A 467 -11.98 5.80 20.27
N LYS A 468 -12.80 5.48 21.27
CA LYS A 468 -13.72 6.44 21.91
C LYS A 468 -12.97 7.63 22.49
N ILE A 469 -11.90 7.40 23.25
CA ILE A 469 -11.06 8.47 23.82
C ILE A 469 -10.49 9.35 22.69
N ILE A 470 -9.96 8.76 21.64
CA ILE A 470 -9.40 9.49 20.50
C ILE A 470 -10.48 10.38 19.84
N LEU A 471 -11.68 9.86 19.63
CA LEU A 471 -12.77 10.63 19.04
C LEU A 471 -13.26 11.76 19.97
N GLU A 472 -13.34 11.53 21.27
CA GLU A 472 -13.73 12.55 22.27
C GLU A 472 -12.71 13.68 22.38
N ASP A 473 -11.41 13.37 22.36
CA ASP A 473 -10.33 14.36 22.41
C ASP A 473 -10.12 15.10 21.08
N ALA A 474 -10.59 14.51 19.98
CA ALA A 474 -10.52 15.02 18.62
C ALA A 474 -9.11 15.48 18.16
N PRO A 475 -8.02 14.74 18.41
CA PRO A 475 -6.71 15.06 17.83
C PRO A 475 -6.64 14.78 16.34
N ALA A 476 -7.67 14.14 15.79
CA ALA A 476 -7.87 13.91 14.36
C ALA A 476 -9.33 14.05 13.98
N VAL A 477 -9.57 14.50 12.74
CA VAL A 477 -10.91 14.61 12.13
C VAL A 477 -11.09 13.47 11.14
N PRO A 478 -11.92 12.44 11.43
CA PRO A 478 -12.24 11.40 10.45
C PRO A 478 -12.98 12.00 9.26
N LEU A 479 -12.52 11.67 8.04
CA LEU A 479 -13.14 12.18 6.83
C LEU A 479 -13.82 11.05 6.05
N TRP A 480 -13.06 10.26 5.34
CA TRP A 480 -13.60 9.13 4.56
C TRP A 480 -12.56 8.01 4.42
N ASN A 481 -13.06 6.88 3.99
CA ASN A 481 -12.21 5.79 3.51
C ASN A 481 -12.07 5.90 1.99
N SER A 482 -10.84 5.85 1.49
CA SER A 482 -10.59 5.91 0.03
C SER A 482 -11.27 4.73 -0.67
N MET A 483 -11.80 5.00 -1.85
CA MET A 483 -12.20 3.95 -2.77
C MET A 483 -11.05 3.69 -3.74
N ASP A 484 -10.62 2.44 -3.81
CA ASP A 484 -9.66 2.00 -4.81
C ASP A 484 -10.43 1.58 -6.05
N ILE A 485 -10.11 2.16 -7.20
CA ILE A 485 -10.86 1.95 -8.43
C ILE A 485 -9.97 1.26 -9.45
N TYR A 486 -10.42 0.09 -9.87
CA TYR A 486 -9.76 -0.72 -10.90
C TYR A 486 -10.62 -0.78 -12.16
N ALA A 487 -9.98 -0.90 -13.31
CA ALA A 487 -10.67 -1.29 -14.54
C ALA A 487 -9.89 -2.39 -15.26
N HIS A 488 -10.62 -3.30 -15.86
CA HIS A 488 -10.04 -4.40 -16.60
C HIS A 488 -10.92 -4.82 -17.77
N ARG A 489 -10.38 -5.59 -18.69
CA ARG A 489 -11.13 -6.14 -19.80
C ARG A 489 -12.29 -7.05 -19.32
N ALA A 490 -13.43 -7.00 -19.99
CA ALA A 490 -14.69 -7.62 -19.52
C ALA A 490 -14.67 -9.15 -19.46
N ASP A 491 -13.77 -9.79 -20.20
CA ASP A 491 -13.58 -11.25 -20.21
C ASP A 491 -12.60 -11.75 -19.14
N LEU A 492 -11.85 -10.87 -18.46
CA LEU A 492 -11.04 -11.24 -17.30
C LEU A 492 -11.96 -11.42 -16.09
N VAL A 493 -11.93 -12.60 -15.48
CA VAL A 493 -12.61 -12.92 -14.21
C VAL A 493 -11.58 -12.69 -13.10
N TRP A 494 -11.78 -11.64 -12.32
CA TRP A 494 -10.89 -11.23 -11.24
C TRP A 494 -11.68 -10.38 -10.23
N THR A 495 -11.29 -10.43 -8.96
CA THR A 495 -11.88 -9.63 -7.88
C THR A 495 -10.85 -8.64 -7.38
N ALA A 496 -11.23 -7.37 -7.30
CA ALA A 496 -10.38 -6.29 -6.84
C ALA A 496 -10.09 -6.41 -5.33
N PRO A 497 -8.82 -6.32 -4.90
CA PRO A 497 -8.43 -6.38 -3.50
C PRO A 497 -8.63 -5.03 -2.80
N PRO A 498 -8.93 -5.02 -1.48
CA PRO A 498 -9.08 -3.78 -0.71
C PRO A 498 -7.75 -3.16 -0.26
N ASP A 499 -6.61 -3.86 -0.46
CA ASP A 499 -5.28 -3.50 0.04
C ASP A 499 -4.30 -3.04 -1.06
N GLU A 500 -4.80 -2.76 -2.26
CA GLU A 500 -4.02 -2.36 -3.44
C GLU A 500 -3.04 -3.44 -3.96
N LYS A 501 -3.01 -4.64 -3.38
CA LYS A 501 -2.11 -5.73 -3.81
C LYS A 501 -2.72 -6.55 -4.92
N VAL A 502 -2.60 -6.09 -6.15
CA VAL A 502 -3.12 -6.82 -7.33
C VAL A 502 -2.38 -8.13 -7.50
N GLN A 503 -3.07 -9.23 -7.20
CA GLN A 503 -2.62 -10.60 -7.42
C GLN A 503 -3.59 -11.32 -8.34
N LEU A 504 -3.09 -12.18 -9.22
CA LEU A 504 -3.87 -12.86 -10.24
C LEU A 504 -3.88 -14.40 -10.08
N LYS A 505 -3.57 -14.88 -8.87
CA LYS A 505 -3.55 -16.32 -8.57
C LYS A 505 -4.87 -17.00 -8.92
N GLN A 506 -6.00 -16.37 -8.61
CA GLN A 506 -7.35 -16.88 -8.84
C GLN A 506 -7.99 -16.33 -10.13
N ALA A 507 -7.29 -15.47 -10.86
CA ALA A 507 -7.82 -14.89 -12.08
C ALA A 507 -7.90 -15.91 -13.23
N SER A 508 -8.87 -15.70 -14.11
CA SER A 508 -9.04 -16.51 -15.32
C SER A 508 -9.71 -15.69 -16.43
N PHE A 509 -9.64 -16.16 -17.64
CA PHE A 509 -10.51 -15.65 -18.71
C PHE A 509 -11.81 -16.45 -18.78
N LYS A 510 -12.91 -15.80 -19.16
CA LYS A 510 -14.18 -16.46 -19.48
C LYS A 510 -13.95 -17.45 -20.61
N ALA A 511 -14.56 -18.61 -20.54
CA ALA A 511 -14.67 -19.50 -21.68
C ALA A 511 -15.37 -18.76 -22.84
N LYS A 512 -14.82 -18.92 -24.06
CA LYS A 512 -15.45 -18.36 -25.27
C LYS A 512 -16.68 -19.13 -25.63
#